data_8e411a5e42a91abf2697c754137abb26
#
_entry.id   8e411a5e42a91abf2697c754137abb26
#
_cell.length_a   1.000
_cell.length_b   1.000
_cell.length_c   1.000
_cell.angle_alpha   90.00
_cell.angle_beta   90.00
_cell.angle_gamma   90.00
#
_symmetry.space_group_name_H-M   'P 1'
#
loop_
_entity.id
_entity.type
_entity.pdbx_description
1 polymer ?
#
loop_
_entity_poly.entity_id
_entity_poly.type
_entity_poly.pdbx_seq_one_letter_code
_entity_poly.pdbx_strand_id
1 'polypeptide(L)'
;MLVRLRTGMVDVAVIGAGQTKYGNHPLGLKGMWSEAAEQAFSSVDHDFDPRQVDEAFIGSVAFGGGQLGNTAALLTEHSGMEGVPVRRVENACASSGFALRDAWMAIKSGQADIVVAGGIEKMNDLSPERNGFGSAYQAILNGKDLRA
;
A
#
# COMPACT_ATOMS: atom_id res chain seq x y z
N MET A 1 9.77 3.16 0.70
CA MET A 1 10.57 2.28 -0.18
C MET A 1 11.77 1.71 0.59
N LEU A 2 12.04 0.44 0.46
CA LEU A 2 13.13 -0.25 1.14
C LEU A 2 14.12 -0.81 0.13
N VAL A 3 15.40 -0.85 0.48
CA VAL A 3 16.47 -1.36 -0.36
C VAL A 3 17.42 -2.25 0.44
N ARG A 4 18.05 -3.19 -0.26
CA ARG A 4 19.10 -4.05 0.26
C ARG A 4 20.46 -3.35 0.26
N LEU A 5 21.10 -3.28 1.42
CA LEU A 5 22.50 -2.85 1.54
C LEU A 5 23.44 -4.06 1.51
N ARG A 6 24.48 -3.99 0.69
CA ARG A 6 25.49 -5.06 0.55
C ARG A 6 26.70 -4.76 1.43
N THR A 7 26.58 -5.02 2.73
CA THR A 7 27.63 -4.76 3.71
C THR A 7 28.07 -6.00 4.53
N GLY A 8 27.97 -7.19 3.90
CA GLY A 8 28.36 -8.47 4.58
C GLY A 8 27.20 -9.15 5.32
N MET A 9 26.40 -8.43 6.07
CA MET A 9 25.06 -8.84 6.48
C MET A 9 24.04 -8.13 5.59
N VAL A 10 22.90 -8.78 5.31
CA VAL A 10 21.83 -8.14 4.55
C VAL A 10 21.13 -7.13 5.44
N ASP A 11 21.45 -5.87 5.27
CA ASP A 11 20.75 -4.77 5.92
C ASP A 11 19.69 -4.20 5.00
N VAL A 12 18.61 -3.71 5.59
CA VAL A 12 17.48 -3.10 4.88
C VAL A 12 17.42 -1.63 5.25
N ALA A 13 17.46 -0.76 4.25
CA ALA A 13 17.33 0.69 4.45
C ALA A 13 16.01 1.19 3.85
N VAL A 14 15.44 2.21 4.47
CA VAL A 14 14.37 3.02 3.87
C VAL A 14 15.04 4.17 3.12
N ILE A 15 14.86 4.23 1.81
CA ILE A 15 15.52 5.23 0.94
C ILE A 15 14.55 6.28 0.39
N GLY A 16 13.25 6.07 0.53
CA GLY A 16 12.26 7.05 0.08
C GLY A 16 10.96 6.90 0.86
N ALA A 17 10.29 8.02 1.11
CA ALA A 17 9.01 8.06 1.79
C ALA A 17 8.10 9.13 1.21
N GLY A 18 6.80 8.85 1.17
CA GLY A 18 5.78 9.77 0.71
C GLY A 18 4.45 9.53 1.42
N GLN A 19 3.66 10.58 1.53
CA GLN A 19 2.39 10.53 2.25
C GLN A 19 1.43 11.61 1.73
N THR A 20 0.19 11.25 1.53
CA THR A 20 -0.87 12.22 1.28
C THR A 20 -1.34 12.89 2.58
N LYS A 21 -2.01 14.01 2.45
CA LYS A 21 -2.69 14.65 3.58
C LYS A 21 -3.86 13.77 4.07
N TYR A 22 -3.95 13.60 5.38
CA TYR A 22 -5.08 12.90 5.99
C TYR A 22 -6.35 13.74 5.95
N GLY A 23 -7.49 13.06 5.87
CA GLY A 23 -8.82 13.68 5.91
C GLY A 23 -9.61 13.45 4.63
N ASN A 24 -10.55 14.34 4.34
CA ASN A 24 -11.32 14.29 3.11
C ASN A 24 -10.43 14.72 1.93
N HIS A 25 -9.96 13.74 1.16
CA HIS A 25 -9.05 13.98 0.05
C HIS A 25 -9.83 14.10 -1.27
N PRO A 26 -9.56 15.12 -2.10
CA PRO A 26 -10.31 15.35 -3.34
C PRO A 26 -10.01 14.30 -4.42
N LEU A 27 -8.84 13.67 -4.37
CA LEU A 27 -8.46 12.65 -5.36
C LEU A 27 -9.08 11.30 -5.03
N GLY A 28 -9.33 10.50 -6.06
CA GLY A 28 -9.64 9.08 -5.94
C GLY A 28 -8.41 8.26 -5.50
N LEU A 29 -8.60 6.95 -5.26
CA LEU A 29 -7.53 6.06 -4.79
C LEU A 29 -6.26 6.14 -5.65
N LYS A 30 -6.40 6.13 -6.98
CA LYS A 30 -5.26 6.22 -7.89
C LYS A 30 -4.46 7.50 -7.67
N GLY A 31 -5.14 8.65 -7.63
CA GLY A 31 -4.47 9.93 -7.44
C GLY A 31 -3.80 10.06 -6.07
N MET A 32 -4.43 9.57 -5.00
CA MET A 32 -3.83 9.53 -3.67
C MET A 32 -2.58 8.66 -3.65
N TRP A 33 -2.65 7.49 -4.26
CA TRP A 33 -1.49 6.59 -4.35
C TRP A 33 -0.36 7.22 -5.16
N SER A 34 -0.67 7.79 -6.34
CA SER A 34 0.33 8.44 -7.18
C SER A 34 1.01 9.61 -6.48
N GLU A 35 0.27 10.44 -5.75
CA GLU A 35 0.83 11.54 -4.97
C GLU A 35 1.84 11.05 -3.92
N ALA A 36 1.51 10.00 -3.17
CA ALA A 36 2.42 9.44 -2.19
C ALA A 36 3.62 8.73 -2.83
N ALA A 37 3.40 8.01 -3.92
CA ALA A 37 4.45 7.30 -4.66
C ALA A 37 5.45 8.28 -5.29
N GLU A 38 4.97 9.35 -5.92
CA GLU A 38 5.80 10.39 -6.50
C GLU A 38 6.69 11.07 -5.45
N GLN A 39 6.12 11.39 -4.28
CA GLN A 39 6.91 11.92 -3.16
C GLN A 39 7.99 10.92 -2.72
N ALA A 40 7.64 9.64 -2.60
CA ALA A 40 8.59 8.60 -2.19
C ALA A 40 9.73 8.45 -3.21
N PHE A 41 9.43 8.43 -4.50
CA PHE A 41 10.43 8.29 -5.56
C PHE A 41 11.31 9.54 -5.68
N SER A 42 10.72 10.73 -5.59
CA SER A 42 11.45 12.00 -5.64
C SER A 42 12.33 12.26 -4.41
N SER A 43 12.08 11.55 -3.31
CA SER A 43 12.90 11.67 -2.08
C SER A 43 14.15 10.79 -2.08
N VAL A 44 14.37 10.01 -3.14
CA VAL A 44 15.60 9.24 -3.33
C VAL A 44 16.69 10.15 -3.89
N ASP A 45 17.93 10.00 -3.42
CA ASP A 45 19.07 10.91 -3.71
C ASP A 45 19.47 10.99 -5.20
N HIS A 46 18.99 10.11 -6.05
CA HIS A 46 19.26 10.07 -7.49
C HIS A 46 17.96 9.86 -8.25
N ASP A 47 17.96 10.19 -9.53
CA ASP A 47 16.83 9.91 -10.42
C ASP A 47 16.43 8.42 -10.33
N PHE A 48 15.33 8.17 -9.63
CA PHE A 48 14.83 6.83 -9.40
C PHE A 48 13.79 6.45 -10.45
N ASP A 49 14.04 5.34 -11.15
CA ASP A 49 13.06 4.78 -12.08
C ASP A 49 12.16 3.76 -11.33
N PRO A 50 10.84 3.98 -11.24
CA PRO A 50 9.91 3.05 -10.59
C PRO A 50 9.96 1.62 -11.12
N ARG A 51 10.42 1.42 -12.35
CA ARG A 51 10.60 0.09 -12.97
C ARG A 51 11.74 -0.72 -12.37
N GLN A 52 12.58 -0.10 -11.54
CA GLN A 52 13.63 -0.80 -10.77
C GLN A 52 13.09 -1.51 -9.52
N VAL A 53 11.82 -1.30 -9.20
CA VAL A 53 11.17 -1.99 -8.08
C VAL A 53 10.97 -3.46 -8.44
N ASP A 54 11.45 -4.37 -7.60
CA ASP A 54 11.31 -5.81 -7.79
C ASP A 54 9.95 -6.34 -7.36
N GLU A 55 9.37 -5.78 -6.30
CA GLU A 55 8.09 -6.19 -5.73
C GLU A 55 7.43 -5.06 -4.94
N ALA A 56 6.10 -5.09 -4.83
CA ALA A 56 5.34 -4.14 -4.02
C ALA A 56 4.34 -4.84 -3.08
N PHE A 57 4.16 -4.29 -1.88
CA PHE A 57 3.18 -4.71 -0.90
C PHE A 57 2.29 -3.53 -0.52
N ILE A 58 0.99 -3.66 -0.70
CA ILE A 58 0.03 -2.57 -0.45
C ILE A 58 -0.99 -3.01 0.59
N GLY A 59 -0.94 -2.38 1.74
CA GLY A 59 -1.90 -2.56 2.82
C GLY A 59 -3.23 -1.88 2.51
N SER A 60 -4.32 -2.62 2.56
CA SER A 60 -5.67 -2.08 2.42
C SER A 60 -6.70 -3.07 2.96
N VAL A 61 -7.65 -2.58 3.73
CA VAL A 61 -8.78 -3.38 4.22
C VAL A 61 -9.80 -3.64 3.12
N ALA A 62 -9.86 -2.74 2.14
CA ALA A 62 -10.74 -2.85 0.96
C ALA A 62 -12.23 -3.03 1.32
N PHE A 63 -12.76 -2.14 2.12
CA PHE A 63 -14.15 -2.18 2.61
C PHE A 63 -15.24 -2.10 1.52
N GLY A 64 -14.88 -1.76 0.29
CA GLY A 64 -15.85 -1.70 -0.80
C GLY A 64 -15.53 -0.66 -1.87
N GLY A 65 -16.44 -0.48 -2.81
CA GLY A 65 -16.29 0.48 -3.92
C GLY A 65 -15.07 0.18 -4.79
N GLY A 66 -14.31 1.19 -5.12
CA GLY A 66 -13.07 1.07 -5.92
C GLY A 66 -11.92 0.34 -5.25
N GLN A 67 -12.08 -0.05 -3.99
CA GLN A 67 -11.08 -0.79 -3.20
C GLN A 67 -11.24 -2.31 -3.34
N LEU A 68 -12.32 -2.79 -3.94
CA LEU A 68 -12.55 -4.21 -4.18
C LEU A 68 -11.72 -4.73 -5.37
N GLY A 69 -11.41 -6.01 -5.34
CA GLY A 69 -10.72 -6.69 -6.42
C GLY A 69 -9.20 -6.46 -6.44
N ASN A 70 -8.62 -6.36 -7.62
CA ASN A 70 -7.17 -6.25 -7.83
C ASN A 70 -6.67 -4.79 -7.77
N THR A 71 -7.04 -4.08 -6.72
CA THR A 71 -6.69 -2.66 -6.55
C THR A 71 -5.17 -2.46 -6.50
N ALA A 72 -4.44 -3.36 -5.85
CA ALA A 72 -2.99 -3.22 -5.71
C ALA A 72 -2.29 -3.14 -7.08
N ALA A 73 -2.57 -4.04 -8.01
CA ALA A 73 -2.00 -4.01 -9.36
C ALA A 73 -2.34 -2.72 -10.11
N LEU A 74 -3.59 -2.27 -9.98
CA LEU A 74 -4.03 -1.01 -10.60
C LEU A 74 -3.27 0.21 -10.06
N LEU A 75 -2.93 0.22 -8.77
CA LEU A 75 -2.19 1.32 -8.15
C LEU A 75 -0.71 1.31 -8.57
N THR A 76 -0.06 0.15 -8.61
CA THR A 76 1.33 0.04 -9.05
C THR A 76 1.49 0.43 -10.52
N GLU A 77 0.61 -0.05 -11.39
CA GLU A 77 0.58 0.33 -12.79
C GLU A 77 0.43 1.86 -12.96
N HIS A 78 -0.43 2.49 -12.15
CA HIS A 78 -0.69 3.93 -12.24
C HIS A 78 0.43 4.82 -11.65
N SER A 79 1.39 4.25 -10.98
CA SER A 79 2.57 4.94 -10.41
C SER A 79 3.89 4.60 -11.14
N GLY A 80 3.83 4.08 -12.37
CA GLY A 80 5.00 3.79 -13.18
C GLY A 80 5.69 2.46 -12.86
N MET A 81 5.09 1.63 -12.02
CA MET A 81 5.58 0.29 -11.67
C MET A 81 4.88 -0.79 -12.52
N GLU A 82 4.76 -0.57 -13.81
CA GLU A 82 4.14 -1.52 -14.74
C GLU A 82 4.90 -2.85 -14.76
N GLY A 83 4.17 -3.95 -14.58
CA GLY A 83 4.74 -5.29 -14.57
C GLY A 83 5.42 -5.71 -13.27
N VAL A 84 5.52 -4.82 -12.28
CA VAL A 84 6.04 -5.16 -10.96
C VAL A 84 5.05 -6.07 -10.22
N PRO A 85 5.48 -7.23 -9.72
CA PRO A 85 4.64 -8.08 -8.88
C PRO A 85 4.15 -7.32 -7.65
N VAL A 86 2.85 -7.40 -7.37
CA VAL A 86 2.27 -6.71 -6.22
C VAL A 86 1.30 -7.59 -5.46
N ARG A 87 1.32 -7.47 -4.14
CA ARG A 87 0.35 -8.13 -3.24
C ARG A 87 -0.39 -7.11 -2.41
N ARG A 88 -1.69 -7.34 -2.28
CA ARG A 88 -2.47 -6.66 -1.25
C ARG A 88 -2.32 -7.42 0.06
N VAL A 89 -2.04 -6.67 1.13
CA VAL A 89 -1.89 -7.20 2.49
C VAL A 89 -3.05 -6.67 3.33
N GLU A 90 -3.70 -7.53 4.07
CA GLU A 90 -4.83 -7.16 4.92
C GLU A 90 -4.62 -7.66 6.36
N ASN A 91 -4.71 -6.76 7.31
CA ASN A 91 -4.79 -7.03 8.75
C ASN A 91 -5.44 -5.81 9.45
N ALA A 92 -6.64 -5.48 9.04
CA ALA A 92 -7.39 -4.32 9.53
C ALA A 92 -6.51 -3.04 9.59
N CYS A 93 -6.51 -2.33 10.70
CA CYS A 93 -5.70 -1.11 10.88
C CYS A 93 -4.18 -1.35 10.79
N ALA A 94 -3.72 -2.58 10.92
CA ALA A 94 -2.31 -2.95 10.85
C ALA A 94 -1.83 -3.34 9.43
N SER A 95 -2.69 -3.29 8.40
CA SER A 95 -2.37 -3.77 7.04
C SER A 95 -1.06 -3.21 6.50
N SER A 96 -0.84 -1.89 6.63
CA SER A 96 0.41 -1.26 6.15
C SER A 96 1.65 -1.68 6.95
N GLY A 97 1.49 -1.94 8.25
CA GLY A 97 2.58 -2.46 9.08
C GLY A 97 3.00 -3.87 8.64
N PHE A 98 2.04 -4.72 8.29
CA PHE A 98 2.33 -6.03 7.71
C PHE A 98 2.91 -5.93 6.30
N ALA A 99 2.45 -5.01 5.46
CA ALA A 99 3.06 -4.75 4.16
C ALA A 99 4.54 -4.35 4.30
N LEU A 100 4.88 -3.49 5.26
CA LEU A 100 6.26 -3.11 5.56
C LEU A 100 7.10 -4.30 6.06
N ARG A 101 6.52 -5.14 6.93
CA ARG A 101 7.16 -6.37 7.40
C ARG A 101 7.44 -7.33 6.25
N ASP A 102 6.48 -7.55 5.36
CA ASP A 102 6.63 -8.47 4.23
C ASP A 102 7.69 -7.95 3.24
N ALA A 103 7.74 -6.65 2.98
CA ALA A 103 8.81 -6.01 2.21
C ALA A 103 10.20 -6.23 2.84
N TRP A 104 10.30 -6.03 4.15
CA TRP A 104 11.54 -6.32 4.88
C TRP A 104 11.95 -7.78 4.76
N MET A 105 11.01 -8.72 4.87
CA MET A 105 11.26 -10.15 4.71
C MET A 105 11.71 -10.51 3.30
N ALA A 106 11.10 -9.94 2.26
CA ALA A 106 11.48 -10.16 0.87
C ALA A 106 12.95 -9.78 0.63
N ILE A 107 13.37 -8.62 1.15
CA ILE A 107 14.77 -8.17 1.05
C ILE A 107 15.71 -9.05 1.88
N LYS A 108 15.34 -9.37 3.14
CA LYS A 108 16.19 -10.19 4.02
C LYS A 108 16.39 -11.60 3.47
N SER A 109 15.41 -12.18 2.82
CA SER A 109 15.50 -13.50 2.18
C SER A 109 16.28 -13.50 0.86
N GLY A 110 16.60 -12.31 0.30
CA GLY A 110 17.27 -12.17 -0.98
C GLY A 110 16.34 -12.35 -2.18
N GLN A 111 15.03 -12.35 -1.97
CA GLN A 111 14.04 -12.44 -3.04
C GLN A 111 13.96 -11.14 -3.86
N ALA A 112 14.21 -10.00 -3.22
CA ALA A 112 14.17 -8.69 -3.83
C ALA A 112 15.32 -7.81 -3.32
N ASP A 113 15.75 -6.85 -4.13
CA ASP A 113 16.72 -5.82 -3.75
C ASP A 113 16.03 -4.47 -3.48
N ILE A 114 14.96 -4.13 -4.20
CA ILE A 114 14.20 -2.88 -4.06
C ILE A 114 12.70 -3.20 -3.93
N VAL A 115 12.08 -2.76 -2.85
CA VAL A 115 10.68 -3.05 -2.57
C VAL A 115 9.93 -1.79 -2.18
N VAL A 116 8.71 -1.65 -2.71
CA VAL A 116 7.76 -0.64 -2.27
C VAL A 116 6.78 -1.25 -1.27
N ALA A 117 6.66 -0.64 -0.10
CA ALA A 117 5.62 -0.95 0.87
C ALA A 117 4.80 0.31 1.16
N GLY A 118 3.50 0.18 1.16
CA GLY A 118 2.62 1.30 1.45
C GLY A 118 1.25 0.83 1.93
N GLY A 119 0.36 1.78 2.11
CA GLY A 119 -1.02 1.49 2.42
C GLY A 119 -1.94 2.61 1.97
N ILE A 120 -3.15 2.24 1.64
CA ILE A 120 -4.16 3.18 1.18
C ILE A 120 -5.54 2.75 1.66
N GLU A 121 -6.30 3.73 2.10
CA GLU A 121 -7.70 3.53 2.46
C GLU A 121 -8.50 4.80 2.18
N LYS A 122 -9.61 4.68 1.49
CA LYS A 122 -10.53 5.81 1.20
C LYS A 122 -11.94 5.47 1.68
N MET A 123 -12.12 5.49 2.97
CA MET A 123 -13.39 5.10 3.62
C MET A 123 -14.54 6.05 3.33
N ASN A 124 -14.25 7.33 3.03
CA ASN A 124 -15.29 8.32 2.73
C ASN A 124 -15.99 8.10 1.39
N ASP A 125 -15.42 7.28 0.49
CA ASP A 125 -16.07 6.90 -0.76
C ASP A 125 -17.13 5.81 -0.57
N LEU A 126 -17.23 5.24 0.62
CA LEU A 126 -18.32 4.35 0.98
C LEU A 126 -19.58 5.19 1.17
N SER A 127 -20.63 4.84 0.41
CA SER A 127 -21.89 5.62 0.29
C SER A 127 -22.35 6.20 1.63
N PRO A 128 -22.62 7.50 1.71
CA PRO A 128 -23.14 8.15 2.92
C PRO A 128 -24.47 7.52 3.40
N GLU A 129 -25.27 6.99 2.46
CA GLU A 129 -26.59 6.39 2.73
C GLU A 129 -26.48 5.07 3.51
N ARG A 130 -25.32 4.40 3.46
CA ARG A 130 -25.09 3.13 4.15
C ARG A 130 -24.28 3.27 5.43
N ASN A 131 -23.89 4.48 5.82
CA ASN A 131 -22.96 4.68 6.92
C ASN A 131 -21.72 3.73 6.79
N GLY A 132 -21.22 3.61 5.57
CA GLY A 132 -20.48 2.49 4.99
C GLY A 132 -19.44 1.87 5.91
N PHE A 133 -18.49 2.69 6.41
CA PHE A 133 -17.48 2.18 7.34
C PHE A 133 -18.09 1.84 8.70
N GLY A 134 -18.96 2.70 9.25
CA GLY A 134 -19.56 2.48 10.56
C GLY A 134 -20.36 1.19 10.64
N SER A 135 -21.13 0.86 9.60
CA SER A 135 -21.94 -0.38 9.59
C SER A 135 -21.12 -1.64 9.39
N ALA A 136 -20.11 -1.61 8.50
CA ALA A 136 -19.22 -2.75 8.28
C ALA A 136 -18.33 -3.02 9.51
N TYR A 137 -17.73 -1.97 10.04
CA TYR A 137 -16.88 -2.06 11.22
C TYR A 137 -17.68 -2.49 12.46
N GLN A 138 -18.90 -1.96 12.64
CA GLN A 138 -19.78 -2.33 13.72
C GLN A 138 -20.28 -3.79 13.61
N ALA A 139 -20.50 -4.28 12.39
CA ALA A 139 -20.83 -5.68 12.16
C ALA A 139 -19.68 -6.61 12.57
N ILE A 140 -18.44 -6.25 12.24
CA ILE A 140 -17.24 -6.99 12.66
C ILE A 140 -17.10 -6.98 14.18
N LEU A 141 -17.22 -5.81 14.83
CA LEU A 141 -17.09 -5.68 16.28
C LEU A 141 -18.21 -6.41 17.05
N ASN A 142 -19.41 -6.43 16.53
CA ASN A 142 -20.56 -7.08 17.17
C ASN A 142 -20.62 -8.58 16.93
N GLY A 143 -19.65 -9.17 16.22
CA GLY A 143 -19.66 -10.59 15.90
C GLY A 143 -20.92 -11.04 15.17
N LYS A 144 -21.64 -10.09 14.57
CA LYS A 144 -22.79 -10.40 13.72
C LYS A 144 -22.27 -11.07 12.48
N ASP A 145 -22.64 -12.30 12.41
CA ASP A 145 -22.34 -13.27 11.41
C ASP A 145 -22.40 -12.67 10.00
N LEU A 146 -21.28 -12.63 9.31
CA LEU A 146 -21.22 -12.37 7.88
C LEU A 146 -21.75 -13.55 7.05
N ARG A 147 -22.38 -14.51 7.71
CA ARG A 147 -23.07 -15.65 7.12
C ARG A 147 -24.51 -15.28 6.73
N ALA A 148 -24.64 -14.40 5.78
CA ALA A 148 -25.91 -14.19 5.08
C ALA A 148 -25.66 -14.08 3.58
#